data_e97f181668973e6b52d74b0a7def8753
#
_entry.id   e97f181668973e6b52d74b0a7def8753
#
_cell.length_a   1.000
_cell.length_b   1.000
_cell.length_c   1.000
_cell.angle_alpha   90.00
_cell.angle_beta   90.00
_cell.angle_gamma   90.00
#
_symmetry.space_group_name_H-M   'P 1'
#
loop_
_entity.id
_entity.type
_entity.pdbx_description
1 polymer ?
#
loop_
_entity_poly.entity_id
_entity_poly.type
_entity_poly.pdbx_seq_one_letter_code
_entity_poly.pdbx_strand_id
1 'polypeptide(L)'
;FDWNKIPLSEEMDNKNLEIKIKSNNEKKTISGFSLSVGNPHVVFFVEDLNQFNLEDIGPKIENHSYFPEKCNVTLASIKNKKHVKIKVWERGAGLTKACGTAACATAVSGSILKLNERCVDVEFVEGLLNIDWKNDNNIYMSGIVSEVKKITVNI
;
A
#
# COMPACT_ATOMS: atom_id res chain seq x y z
N PHE A 1 13.80 5.55 1.31
CA PHE A 1 13.46 4.87 2.59
C PHE A 1 13.87 5.70 3.82
N ASP A 2 14.32 6.92 3.63
CA ASP A 2 14.68 7.82 4.73
C ASP A 2 13.40 8.25 5.44
N TRP A 3 13.36 8.12 6.76
CA TRP A 3 12.15 8.41 7.55
C TRP A 3 11.60 9.84 7.34
N ASN A 4 12.49 10.83 7.19
CA ASN A 4 12.11 12.22 6.94
C ASN A 4 11.53 12.47 5.53
N LYS A 5 11.84 11.60 4.56
CA LYS A 5 11.28 11.63 3.19
C LYS A 5 9.99 10.81 3.05
N ILE A 6 9.66 10.00 4.07
CA ILE A 6 8.38 9.28 4.16
C ILE A 6 7.26 10.14 4.74
N PRO A 7 7.47 11.26 5.18
CA PRO A 7 7.63 12.10 6.31
C PRO A 7 7.02 11.50 7.62
N LEU A 8 7.80 10.68 8.29
CA LEU A 8 7.44 10.19 9.63
C LEU A 8 7.69 11.29 10.67
N SER A 9 6.99 11.22 11.81
CA SER A 9 7.08 12.22 12.89
C SER A 9 8.47 12.26 13.57
N GLU A 10 9.20 11.16 13.54
CA GLU A 10 10.53 10.99 14.14
C GLU A 10 11.27 9.84 13.48
N GLU A 11 12.56 9.67 13.79
CA GLU A 11 13.34 8.53 13.32
C GLU A 11 12.86 7.24 13.98
N MET A 12 12.46 6.26 13.16
CA MET A 12 11.97 4.96 13.59
C MET A 12 12.27 3.89 12.55
N ASP A 13 12.18 2.62 12.95
CA ASP A 13 12.33 1.49 12.00
C ASP A 13 11.12 1.44 11.06
N ASN A 14 11.27 2.08 9.90
CA ASN A 14 10.24 2.12 8.89
C ASN A 14 9.98 0.77 8.18
N LYS A 15 10.86 -0.23 8.36
CA LYS A 15 10.66 -1.58 7.81
C LYS A 15 9.81 -2.47 8.72
N ASN A 16 9.76 -2.14 10.00
CA ASN A 16 8.98 -2.84 11.01
C ASN A 16 8.26 -1.84 11.92
N LEU A 17 7.47 -0.96 11.32
CA LEU A 17 6.74 0.09 12.03
C LEU A 17 5.56 -0.51 12.80
N GLU A 18 5.66 -0.58 14.12
CA GLU A 18 4.58 -1.09 14.97
C GLU A 18 3.53 -0.02 15.23
N ILE A 19 2.30 -0.26 14.80
CA ILE A 19 1.16 0.62 15.03
C ILE A 19 0.15 -0.06 15.93
N LYS A 20 -0.20 0.62 17.04
CA LYS A 20 -1.24 0.16 17.98
C LYS A 20 -2.58 0.72 17.54
N ILE A 21 -3.49 -0.16 17.15
CA ILE A 21 -4.85 0.20 16.73
C ILE A 21 -5.87 -0.41 17.67
N LYS A 22 -7.03 0.23 17.78
CA LYS A 22 -8.22 -0.34 18.43
C LYS A 22 -9.20 -0.77 17.34
N SER A 23 -9.44 -2.08 17.22
CA SER A 23 -10.41 -2.66 16.30
C SER A 23 -11.33 -3.61 17.06
N ASN A 24 -12.64 -3.51 16.87
CA ASN A 24 -13.66 -4.33 17.55
C ASN A 24 -13.50 -4.35 19.08
N ASN A 25 -13.22 -3.18 19.70
CA ASN A 25 -12.94 -3.02 21.13
C ASN A 25 -11.68 -3.72 21.67
N GLU A 26 -10.89 -4.34 20.83
CA GLU A 26 -9.60 -4.93 21.16
C GLU A 26 -8.45 -4.03 20.74
N LYS A 27 -7.41 -3.95 21.58
CA LYS A 27 -6.14 -3.34 21.20
C LYS A 27 -5.32 -4.36 20.44
N LYS A 28 -4.95 -4.03 19.20
CA LYS A 28 -4.09 -4.87 18.35
C LYS A 28 -2.85 -4.07 17.95
N THR A 29 -1.72 -4.75 17.85
CA THR A 29 -0.50 -4.21 17.24
C THR A 29 -0.37 -4.83 15.88
N ILE A 30 -0.13 -4.00 14.87
CA ILE A 30 0.14 -4.43 13.50
C ILE A 30 1.47 -3.83 13.06
N SER A 31 2.33 -4.66 12.47
CA SER A 31 3.63 -4.22 11.97
C SER A 31 3.57 -4.02 10.47
N GLY A 32 4.01 -2.85 10.00
CA GLY A 32 3.99 -2.46 8.60
C GLY A 32 5.34 -1.95 8.11
N PHE A 33 5.51 -1.94 6.80
CA PHE A 33 6.64 -1.32 6.12
C PHE A 33 6.20 0.05 5.60
N SER A 34 6.82 1.13 6.09
CA SER A 34 6.54 2.48 5.63
C SER A 34 7.60 2.93 4.62
N LEU A 35 7.16 3.53 3.51
CA LEU A 35 8.03 4.04 2.44
C LEU A 35 7.34 5.16 1.66
N SER A 36 8.13 5.88 0.87
CA SER A 36 7.63 6.86 -0.10
C SER A 36 7.99 6.44 -1.52
N VAL A 37 7.01 6.51 -2.42
CA VAL A 37 7.18 6.42 -3.88
C VAL A 37 6.75 7.74 -4.56
N GLY A 38 6.96 8.86 -3.83
CA GLY A 38 6.49 10.20 -4.17
C GLY A 38 5.37 10.69 -3.25
N ASN A 39 4.74 9.77 -2.52
CA ASN A 39 3.76 9.99 -1.47
C ASN A 39 3.91 8.92 -0.38
N PRO A 40 3.52 9.19 0.88
CA PRO A 40 3.70 8.27 1.99
C PRO A 40 2.76 7.07 1.92
N HIS A 41 3.33 5.88 2.13
CA HIS A 41 2.63 4.61 2.21
C HIS A 41 3.05 3.82 3.45
N VAL A 42 2.11 3.06 4.02
CA VAL A 42 2.41 1.95 4.93
C VAL A 42 1.74 0.67 4.39
N VAL A 43 2.53 -0.40 4.28
CA VAL A 43 2.10 -1.70 3.76
C VAL A 43 2.17 -2.74 4.87
N PHE A 44 1.05 -3.38 5.15
CA PHE A 44 0.92 -4.46 6.11
C PHE A 44 0.78 -5.79 5.36
N PHE A 45 1.76 -6.66 5.53
CA PHE A 45 1.68 -8.01 4.97
C PHE A 45 0.90 -8.91 5.92
N VAL A 46 -0.22 -9.44 5.44
CA VAL A 46 -1.17 -10.26 6.20
C VAL A 46 -1.45 -11.59 5.47
N GLU A 47 -1.84 -12.62 6.20
CA GLU A 47 -2.20 -13.90 5.60
C GLU A 47 -3.52 -13.80 4.82
N ASP A 48 -4.53 -13.15 5.41
CA ASP A 48 -5.82 -12.91 4.80
C ASP A 48 -6.16 -11.39 4.82
N LEU A 49 -6.55 -10.86 3.67
CA LEU A 49 -7.00 -9.46 3.52
C LEU A 49 -8.27 -9.13 4.29
N ASN A 50 -9.01 -10.15 4.73
CA ASN A 50 -10.21 -9.99 5.55
C ASN A 50 -9.93 -10.06 7.05
N GLN A 51 -8.68 -10.32 7.46
CA GLN A 51 -8.23 -10.33 8.86
C GLN A 51 -8.51 -8.98 9.56
N PHE A 52 -8.47 -7.90 8.77
CA PHE A 52 -8.78 -6.55 9.25
C PHE A 52 -9.84 -5.91 8.35
N ASN A 53 -10.80 -5.22 8.96
CA ASN A 53 -11.67 -4.32 8.23
C ASN A 53 -10.93 -3.02 7.93
N LEU A 54 -10.54 -2.82 6.65
CA LEU A 54 -9.75 -1.66 6.24
C LEU A 54 -10.55 -0.34 6.35
N GLU A 55 -11.88 -0.38 6.25
CA GLU A 55 -12.73 0.79 6.51
C GLU A 55 -12.71 1.22 7.98
N ASP A 56 -12.47 0.28 8.92
CA ASP A 56 -12.32 0.57 10.34
C ASP A 56 -10.89 1.03 10.69
N ILE A 57 -9.87 0.32 10.22
CA ILE A 57 -8.47 0.60 10.60
C ILE A 57 -7.80 1.64 9.72
N GLY A 58 -8.20 1.77 8.46
CA GLY A 58 -7.61 2.69 7.48
C GLY A 58 -7.56 4.13 7.97
N PRO A 59 -8.70 4.74 8.36
CA PRO A 59 -8.71 6.12 8.86
C PRO A 59 -7.91 6.30 10.16
N LYS A 60 -7.84 5.28 11.02
CA LYS A 60 -7.05 5.32 12.26
C LYS A 60 -5.55 5.34 11.98
N ILE A 61 -5.10 4.57 10.98
CA ILE A 61 -3.70 4.51 10.58
C ILE A 61 -3.33 5.74 9.74
N GLU A 62 -4.18 6.14 8.78
CA GLU A 62 -3.99 7.36 7.99
C GLU A 62 -3.72 8.58 8.88
N ASN A 63 -4.45 8.71 10.00
CA ASN A 63 -4.36 9.84 10.93
C ASN A 63 -3.50 9.51 12.17
N HIS A 64 -2.70 8.44 12.14
CA HIS A 64 -1.82 8.11 13.25
C HIS A 64 -0.73 9.16 13.43
N SER A 65 -0.33 9.43 14.69
CA SER A 65 0.69 10.45 15.02
C SER A 65 2.04 10.23 14.31
N TYR A 66 2.34 9.01 13.88
CA TYR A 66 3.53 8.72 13.09
C TYR A 66 3.51 9.33 11.68
N PHE A 67 2.34 9.68 11.17
CA PHE A 67 2.17 10.24 9.82
C PHE A 67 1.58 11.64 9.88
N PRO A 68 2.37 12.69 10.18
CA PRO A 68 1.88 14.07 10.30
C PRO A 68 1.26 14.60 8.99
N GLU A 69 1.71 14.10 7.83
CA GLU A 69 1.13 14.39 6.51
C GLU A 69 0.12 13.33 6.05
N LYS A 70 -0.32 12.45 6.97
CA LYS A 70 -1.14 11.27 6.66
C LYS A 70 -0.45 10.30 5.71
N CYS A 71 -1.03 9.12 5.48
CA CYS A 71 -0.45 8.11 4.58
C CYS A 71 -1.52 7.29 3.87
N ASN A 72 -1.13 6.64 2.79
CA ASN A 72 -1.91 5.57 2.17
C ASN A 72 -1.65 4.27 2.95
N VAL A 73 -2.70 3.50 3.18
CA VAL A 73 -2.66 2.27 3.98
C VAL A 73 -3.00 1.08 3.10
N THR A 74 -2.11 0.11 3.04
CA THR A 74 -2.28 -1.09 2.21
C THR A 74 -2.24 -2.36 3.06
N LEU A 75 -3.24 -3.23 2.90
CA LEU A 75 -3.17 -4.63 3.30
C LEU A 75 -2.72 -5.46 2.10
N ALA A 76 -1.69 -6.29 2.25
CA ALA A 76 -1.11 -7.10 1.20
C ALA A 76 -1.04 -8.58 1.62
N SER A 77 -1.54 -9.49 0.78
CA SER A 77 -1.47 -10.93 0.96
C SER A 77 -0.65 -11.55 -0.16
N ILE A 78 0.47 -12.17 0.20
CA ILE A 78 1.35 -12.85 -0.75
C ILE A 78 0.69 -14.16 -1.20
N LYS A 79 0.45 -14.30 -2.50
CA LYS A 79 -0.04 -15.54 -3.09
C LYS A 79 1.12 -16.46 -3.49
N ASN A 80 2.16 -15.86 -4.07
CA ASN A 80 3.44 -16.48 -4.36
C ASN A 80 4.48 -15.38 -4.64
N LYS A 81 5.72 -15.75 -4.99
CA LYS A 81 6.81 -14.78 -5.25
C LYS A 81 6.53 -13.80 -6.38
N LYS A 82 5.59 -14.12 -7.28
CA LYS A 82 5.25 -13.30 -8.46
C LYS A 82 3.83 -12.75 -8.43
N HIS A 83 3.08 -12.96 -7.34
CA HIS A 83 1.70 -12.53 -7.23
C HIS A 83 1.34 -12.12 -5.80
N VAL A 84 0.86 -10.88 -5.67
CA VAL A 84 0.41 -10.26 -4.41
C VAL A 84 -0.98 -9.70 -4.61
N LYS A 85 -1.88 -9.95 -3.67
CA LYS A 85 -3.23 -9.36 -3.66
C LYS A 85 -3.31 -8.27 -2.62
N ILE A 86 -3.93 -7.11 -2.96
CA ILE A 86 -4.00 -5.96 -2.05
C ILE A 86 -5.38 -5.35 -1.92
N LYS A 87 -5.60 -4.69 -0.77
CA LYS A 87 -6.67 -3.73 -0.53
C LYS A 87 -6.05 -2.42 -0.06
N VAL A 88 -6.59 -1.28 -0.52
CA VAL A 88 -6.00 0.03 -0.27
C VAL A 88 -7.01 1.00 0.31
N TRP A 89 -6.60 1.69 1.36
CA TRP A 89 -7.20 2.93 1.86
C TRP A 89 -6.32 4.09 1.45
N GLU A 90 -6.78 4.91 0.52
CA GLU A 90 -6.00 6.04 0.03
C GLU A 90 -6.17 7.27 0.90
N ARG A 91 -5.09 7.98 1.10
CA ARG A 91 -5.00 9.23 1.84
C ARG A 91 -6.01 10.25 1.29
N GLY A 92 -6.99 10.64 2.11
CA GLY A 92 -8.02 11.61 1.76
C GLY A 92 -9.13 11.11 0.84
N ALA A 93 -9.05 9.87 0.33
CA ALA A 93 -10.06 9.30 -0.58
C ALA A 93 -10.78 8.08 0.00
N GLY A 94 -10.19 7.40 0.98
CA GLY A 94 -10.79 6.23 1.61
C GLY A 94 -10.52 4.92 0.87
N LEU A 95 -11.41 3.96 1.01
CA LEU A 95 -11.28 2.65 0.35
C LEU A 95 -11.44 2.81 -1.16
N THR A 96 -10.41 2.44 -1.93
CA THR A 96 -10.41 2.53 -3.39
C THR A 96 -10.22 1.16 -4.03
N LYS A 97 -10.62 1.06 -5.30
CA LYS A 97 -10.60 -0.20 -6.06
C LYS A 97 -9.25 -0.49 -6.71
N ALA A 98 -8.44 0.55 -6.96
CA ALA A 98 -7.10 0.46 -7.52
C ALA A 98 -6.28 1.70 -7.15
N CYS A 99 -4.97 1.53 -6.93
CA CYS A 99 -4.03 2.61 -6.64
C CYS A 99 -2.63 2.23 -7.15
N GLY A 100 -2.16 2.89 -8.20
CA GLY A 100 -0.88 2.59 -8.83
C GLY A 100 0.31 2.74 -7.88
N THR A 101 0.35 3.82 -7.08
CA THR A 101 1.43 4.04 -6.11
C THR A 101 1.42 3.02 -4.97
N ALA A 102 0.25 2.54 -4.56
CA ALA A 102 0.15 1.47 -3.56
C ALA A 102 0.67 0.12 -4.12
N ALA A 103 0.42 -0.17 -5.41
CA ALA A 103 1.02 -1.33 -6.08
C ALA A 103 2.55 -1.24 -6.09
N CYS A 104 3.10 -0.08 -6.48
CA CYS A 104 4.54 0.16 -6.45
C CYS A 104 5.13 0.01 -5.03
N ALA A 105 4.50 0.63 -4.04
CA ALA A 105 4.92 0.54 -2.63
C ALA A 105 4.91 -0.91 -2.13
N THR A 106 3.87 -1.68 -2.47
CA THR A 106 3.76 -3.10 -2.09
C THR A 106 4.84 -3.95 -2.74
N ALA A 107 5.07 -3.80 -4.05
CA ALA A 107 6.08 -4.56 -4.77
C ALA A 107 7.49 -4.31 -4.20
N VAL A 108 7.82 -3.04 -3.93
CA VAL A 108 9.13 -2.64 -3.40
C VAL A 108 9.32 -3.14 -1.96
N SER A 109 8.37 -2.90 -1.06
CA SER A 109 8.47 -3.34 0.34
C SER A 109 8.54 -4.87 0.45
N GLY A 110 7.69 -5.58 -0.30
CA GLY A 110 7.70 -7.03 -0.32
C GLY A 110 9.01 -7.63 -0.89
N SER A 111 9.60 -6.98 -1.89
CA SER A 111 10.90 -7.39 -2.44
C SER A 111 12.03 -7.18 -1.43
N ILE A 112 12.05 -6.06 -0.70
CA ILE A 112 13.04 -5.79 0.36
C ILE A 112 12.91 -6.82 1.49
N LEU A 113 11.68 -7.17 1.87
CA LEU A 113 11.39 -8.20 2.88
C LEU A 113 11.57 -9.63 2.34
N LYS A 114 11.95 -9.80 1.06
CA LYS A 114 12.10 -11.09 0.37
C LYS A 114 10.80 -11.90 0.32
N LEU A 115 9.66 -11.25 0.38
CA LEU A 115 8.33 -11.88 0.28
C LEU A 115 7.94 -12.13 -1.19
N ASN A 116 8.29 -11.21 -2.11
CA ASN A 116 8.08 -11.33 -3.55
C ASN A 116 9.34 -10.99 -4.35
N GLU A 117 9.33 -11.31 -5.64
CA GLU A 117 10.35 -10.90 -6.60
C GLU A 117 10.24 -9.41 -6.92
N ARG A 118 11.26 -8.85 -7.58
CA ARG A 118 11.27 -7.43 -8.03
C ARG A 118 10.27 -7.17 -9.16
N CYS A 119 9.96 -8.19 -9.94
CA CYS A 119 8.89 -8.18 -10.94
C CYS A 119 7.73 -9.02 -10.40
N VAL A 120 6.59 -8.38 -10.15
CA VAL A 120 5.45 -8.99 -9.46
C VAL A 120 4.12 -8.43 -9.97
N ASP A 121 3.14 -9.31 -10.10
CA ASP A 121 1.77 -8.94 -10.38
C ASP A 121 1.06 -8.55 -9.08
N VAL A 122 0.49 -7.37 -9.06
CA VAL A 122 -0.27 -6.84 -7.93
C VAL A 122 -1.75 -6.81 -8.31
N GLU A 123 -2.55 -7.66 -7.65
CA GLU A 123 -3.98 -7.82 -7.89
C GLU A 123 -4.79 -6.92 -6.96
N PHE A 124 -5.72 -6.18 -7.53
CA PHE A 124 -6.77 -5.43 -6.87
C PHE A 124 -8.12 -6.13 -7.06
N VAL A 125 -9.17 -5.56 -6.48
CA VAL A 125 -10.55 -6.06 -6.66
C VAL A 125 -10.97 -6.01 -8.15
N GLU A 126 -10.55 -4.98 -8.89
CA GLU A 126 -11.00 -4.74 -10.27
C GLU A 126 -9.89 -4.88 -11.33
N GLY A 127 -8.76 -5.47 -11.00
CA GLY A 127 -7.72 -5.66 -12.00
C GLY A 127 -6.36 -6.02 -11.45
N LEU A 128 -5.40 -6.03 -12.35
CA LEU A 128 -4.03 -6.44 -12.07
C LEU A 128 -3.06 -5.46 -12.72
N LEU A 129 -2.03 -5.08 -11.97
CA LEU A 129 -0.89 -4.30 -12.44
C LEU A 129 0.37 -5.13 -12.31
N ASN A 130 1.18 -5.18 -13.37
CA ASN A 130 2.54 -5.70 -13.27
C ASN A 130 3.48 -4.58 -12.85
N ILE A 131 4.23 -4.82 -11.78
CA ILE A 131 5.22 -3.88 -11.22
C ILE A 131 6.60 -4.52 -11.37
N ASP A 132 7.49 -3.82 -12.03
CA ASP A 132 8.87 -4.26 -12.24
C ASP A 132 9.85 -3.22 -11.67
N TRP A 133 10.41 -3.49 -10.51
CA TRP A 133 11.41 -2.66 -9.85
C TRP A 133 12.80 -3.03 -10.34
N LYS A 134 13.31 -2.28 -11.31
CA LYS A 134 14.58 -2.51 -11.99
C LYS A 134 15.80 -2.28 -11.11
N ASN A 135 16.94 -2.77 -11.55
CA ASN A 135 18.23 -2.61 -10.84
C ASN A 135 18.73 -1.17 -10.79
N ASP A 136 18.27 -0.31 -11.69
CA ASP A 136 18.51 1.13 -11.71
C ASP A 136 17.64 1.92 -10.71
N ASN A 137 16.85 1.21 -9.90
CA ASN A 137 15.87 1.71 -8.95
C ASN A 137 14.64 2.41 -9.55
N ASN A 138 14.45 2.37 -10.87
CA ASN A 138 13.19 2.79 -11.48
C ASN A 138 12.11 1.71 -11.32
N ILE A 139 10.87 2.16 -11.16
CA ILE A 139 9.70 1.28 -11.07
C ILE A 139 8.90 1.44 -12.35
N TYR A 140 8.72 0.35 -13.07
CA TYR A 140 7.87 0.28 -14.25
C TYR A 140 6.55 -0.36 -13.87
N MET A 141 5.46 0.32 -14.24
CA MET A 141 4.10 -0.15 -14.00
C MET A 141 3.41 -0.36 -15.35
N SER A 142 2.84 -1.52 -15.56
CA SER A 142 2.05 -1.85 -16.74
C SER A 142 0.74 -2.53 -16.35
N GLY A 143 -0.28 -2.34 -17.17
CA GLY A 143 -1.61 -2.91 -16.96
C GLY A 143 -2.50 -2.75 -18.17
N ILE A 144 -3.66 -3.40 -18.13
CA ILE A 144 -4.67 -3.30 -19.19
C ILE A 144 -5.33 -1.93 -19.10
N VAL A 145 -5.49 -1.27 -20.24
CA VAL A 145 -6.23 -0.02 -20.38
C VAL A 145 -7.52 -0.28 -21.17
N SER A 146 -8.60 0.41 -20.81
CA SER A 146 -9.82 0.40 -21.61
C SER A 146 -9.72 1.32 -22.81
N GLU A 147 -10.52 1.06 -23.85
CA GLU A 147 -10.62 1.95 -24.99
C GLU A 147 -11.11 3.35 -24.57
N VAL A 148 -10.54 4.37 -25.20
CA VAL A 148 -10.98 5.76 -25.02
C VAL A 148 -12.35 5.92 -25.65
N LYS A 149 -13.35 6.28 -24.85
CA LYS A 149 -14.72 6.57 -25.32
C LYS A 149 -14.98 8.07 -25.26
N LYS A 150 -15.54 8.61 -26.34
CA LYS A 150 -16.06 9.97 -26.35
C LYS A 150 -17.40 9.97 -25.58
N ILE A 151 -17.51 10.80 -24.54
CA ILE A 151 -18.75 11.00 -23.79
C ILE A 151 -19.17 12.46 -23.89
N THR A 152 -20.47 12.72 -23.85
CA THR A 152 -21.03 14.07 -23.71
C THR A 152 -21.51 14.20 -22.28
N VAL A 153 -21.06 15.24 -21.59
CA VAL A 153 -21.49 15.58 -20.21
C VAL A 153 -22.31 16.84 -20.30
N ASN A 154 -23.55 16.79 -19.88
CA ASN A 154 -24.39 18.00 -19.69
C ASN A 154 -24.01 18.58 -18.32
N ILE A 155 -23.51 19.81 -18.30
CA ILE A 155 -23.15 20.59 -17.12
C ILE A 155 -24.32 21.48 -16.77
#